data_6d7df1b642fae4d34f174100727a7846
#
_entry.id   6d7df1b642fae4d34f174100727a7846
#
_cell.length_a   1.000
_cell.length_b   1.000
_cell.length_c   1.000
_cell.angle_alpha   90.00
_cell.angle_beta   90.00
_cell.angle_gamma   90.00
#
_symmetry.space_group_name_H-M   'P 1'
#
loop_
_entity.id
_entity.type
_entity.pdbx_description
1 polymer ?
#
loop_
_entity_poly.entity_id
_entity_poly.type
_entity_poly.pdbx_seq_one_letter_code
_entity_poly.pdbx_strand_id
1 'polypeptide(L)'
;MATSLKAAVTGKAPTTRKQAGGDIAALLTDPRIKAQMALALPKHVTADRLARVALTEVRKNPALARCDQHSFMGALMTCAQLGLEPGGPLGHAYLIPFENRRANRTEVQFIVGYRGMIDLARRSGQIASIEARPVYEGDTFEVTLGLDSNLRHVPDFDNPNRSQPDKLRFVYAVAKLKDGGIQFDVMSRREIEAVRAQSRAGNSGPWVTHFEAMALKTVVRRLFKWLPISVELAAAIEADERAELGLPQDNPLVIDAETGEILEPQQPQEPQHDAEPQSEGAPSDDLLALVDSEDGEATP
;
A
#
# COMPACT_ATOMS: atom_id res chain seq x y z
N MET A 1 -58.52 17.43 -46.72
CA MET A 1 -57.79 18.41 -45.84
C MET A 1 -57.44 17.71 -44.52
N ALA A 2 -56.23 17.29 -44.37
CA ALA A 2 -55.77 16.75 -43.14
C ALA A 2 -54.28 17.15 -42.95
N THR A 3 -54.04 18.08 -42.07
CA THR A 3 -52.76 18.70 -41.77
C THR A 3 -52.08 17.90 -40.74
N SER A 4 -50.95 17.25 -41.07
CA SER A 4 -50.11 16.47 -40.15
C SER A 4 -49.12 17.39 -39.41
N LEU A 5 -49.24 17.45 -38.09
CA LEU A 5 -48.27 18.09 -37.23
C LEU A 5 -47.15 17.11 -36.91
N LYS A 6 -45.97 17.33 -37.49
CA LYS A 6 -44.73 16.67 -37.07
C LYS A 6 -44.22 17.34 -35.82
N ALA A 7 -44.29 16.63 -34.69
CA ALA A 7 -43.61 16.98 -33.47
C ALA A 7 -42.11 16.69 -33.63
N ALA A 8 -41.28 17.71 -33.52
CA ALA A 8 -39.83 17.62 -33.50
C ALA A 8 -39.40 17.10 -32.12
N VAL A 9 -38.95 15.84 -32.07
CA VAL A 9 -38.26 15.29 -30.93
C VAL A 9 -36.81 15.78 -31.00
N THR A 10 -36.49 16.79 -30.22
CA THR A 10 -35.12 17.20 -29.98
C THR A 10 -34.45 16.17 -29.06
N GLY A 11 -33.87 15.17 -29.69
CA GLY A 11 -32.99 14.24 -29.01
C GLY A 11 -31.76 14.99 -28.50
N LYS A 12 -31.69 15.18 -27.20
CA LYS A 12 -30.48 15.62 -26.52
C LYS A 12 -29.46 14.50 -26.71
N ALA A 13 -28.44 14.73 -27.55
CA ALA A 13 -27.33 13.80 -27.74
C ALA A 13 -26.68 13.50 -26.37
N PRO A 14 -26.28 12.25 -26.12
CA PRO A 14 -25.53 11.97 -24.92
C PRO A 14 -24.24 12.77 -25.01
N THR A 15 -24.05 13.68 -24.07
CA THR A 15 -22.76 14.34 -23.84
C THR A 15 -21.80 13.25 -23.51
N THR A 16 -21.02 12.81 -24.47
CA THR A 16 -19.78 12.08 -24.24
C THR A 16 -18.96 12.94 -23.32
N ARG A 17 -18.93 12.54 -22.05
CA ARG A 17 -18.02 13.09 -21.06
C ARG A 17 -16.61 12.90 -21.64
N LYS A 18 -16.07 13.99 -22.24
CA LYS A 18 -14.67 14.05 -22.61
C LYS A 18 -13.92 13.56 -21.39
N GLN A 19 -13.20 12.44 -21.51
CA GLN A 19 -12.18 12.08 -20.54
C GLN A 19 -11.28 13.29 -20.45
N ALA A 20 -11.41 14.01 -19.34
CA ALA A 20 -10.55 15.13 -19.04
C ALA A 20 -9.19 14.54 -18.62
N GLY A 21 -8.41 14.15 -19.64
CA GLY A 21 -6.96 14.05 -19.49
C GLY A 21 -6.42 15.47 -19.40
N GLY A 22 -6.69 16.16 -18.29
CA GLY A 22 -6.05 17.43 -18.02
C GLY A 22 -4.55 17.20 -17.94
N ASP A 23 -3.78 18.18 -18.36
CA ASP A 23 -2.32 18.10 -18.34
C ASP A 23 -1.81 18.04 -16.89
N ILE A 24 -1.35 16.87 -16.45
CA ILE A 24 -0.73 16.66 -15.13
C ILE A 24 0.41 17.68 -14.91
N ALA A 25 1.12 18.07 -15.97
CA ALA A 25 2.17 19.08 -15.87
C ALA A 25 1.58 20.46 -15.53
N ALA A 26 0.42 20.81 -16.10
CA ALA A 26 -0.28 22.05 -15.75
C ALA A 26 -0.74 22.05 -14.28
N LEU A 27 -1.31 20.93 -13.80
CA LEU A 27 -1.67 20.75 -12.39
C LEU A 27 -0.51 20.97 -11.44
N LEU A 28 0.62 20.36 -11.71
CA LEU A 28 1.81 20.45 -10.86
C LEU A 28 2.45 21.85 -10.85
N THR A 29 2.09 22.71 -11.79
CA THR A 29 2.54 24.11 -11.86
C THR A 29 1.52 25.09 -11.31
N ASP A 30 0.27 24.67 -11.05
CA ASP A 30 -0.79 25.53 -10.51
C ASP A 30 -0.44 25.99 -9.08
N PRO A 31 -0.42 27.30 -8.81
CA PRO A 31 -0.11 27.83 -7.47
C PRO A 31 -1.08 27.37 -6.37
N ARG A 32 -2.38 27.14 -6.72
CA ARG A 32 -3.40 26.67 -5.77
C ARG A 32 -3.08 25.24 -5.32
N ILE A 33 -2.78 24.34 -6.25
CA ILE A 33 -2.40 22.96 -5.98
C ILE A 33 -1.12 22.92 -5.14
N LYS A 34 -0.12 23.73 -5.48
CA LYS A 34 1.11 23.84 -4.68
C LYS A 34 0.86 24.33 -3.25
N ALA A 35 -0.05 25.26 -3.06
CA ALA A 35 -0.42 25.74 -1.73
C ALA A 35 -1.05 24.63 -0.89
N GLN A 36 -1.96 23.84 -1.47
CA GLN A 36 -2.57 22.68 -0.80
C GLN A 36 -1.55 21.59 -0.50
N MET A 37 -0.67 21.29 -1.45
CA MET A 37 0.44 20.38 -1.20
C MET A 37 1.30 20.83 -0.01
N ALA A 38 1.58 22.13 0.08
CA ALA A 38 2.40 22.69 1.15
C ALA A 38 1.80 22.50 2.55
N LEU A 39 0.47 22.45 2.66
CA LEU A 39 -0.22 22.19 3.94
C LEU A 39 -0.02 20.76 4.45
N ALA A 40 0.11 19.81 3.55
CA ALA A 40 0.26 18.38 3.87
C ALA A 40 1.73 17.92 3.98
N LEU A 41 2.68 18.78 3.59
CA LEU A 41 4.09 18.43 3.54
C LEU A 41 4.77 18.52 4.92
N PRO A 42 5.65 17.55 5.24
CA PRO A 42 6.59 17.70 6.36
C PRO A 42 7.50 18.92 6.16
N LYS A 43 7.94 19.53 7.25
CA LYS A 43 8.74 20.80 7.24
C LYS A 43 10.00 20.76 6.38
N HIS A 44 10.56 19.58 6.10
CA HIS A 44 11.79 19.41 5.33
C HIS A 44 11.58 19.21 3.82
N VAL A 45 10.32 19.14 3.35
CA VAL A 45 9.96 18.99 1.92
C VAL A 45 9.18 20.22 1.48
N THR A 46 9.53 20.78 0.31
CA THR A 46 8.79 21.89 -0.27
C THR A 46 7.92 21.45 -1.44
N ALA A 47 6.74 22.08 -1.60
CA ALA A 47 5.82 21.77 -2.70
C ALA A 47 6.48 21.95 -4.08
N ASP A 48 7.34 22.97 -4.24
CA ASP A 48 8.08 23.21 -5.48
C ASP A 48 9.08 22.09 -5.81
N ARG A 49 9.74 21.55 -4.79
CA ARG A 49 10.66 20.41 -4.97
C ARG A 49 9.88 19.17 -5.38
N LEU A 50 8.79 18.86 -4.67
CA LEU A 50 7.95 17.70 -4.97
C LEU A 50 7.35 17.80 -6.37
N ALA A 51 6.81 18.95 -6.76
CA ALA A 51 6.28 19.18 -8.10
C ALA A 51 7.36 18.96 -9.19
N ARG A 52 8.59 19.46 -8.99
CA ARG A 52 9.69 19.23 -9.93
C ARG A 52 10.10 17.76 -10.03
N VAL A 53 10.12 17.05 -8.90
CA VAL A 53 10.40 15.61 -8.88
C VAL A 53 9.31 14.85 -9.62
N ALA A 54 8.04 15.15 -9.36
CA ALA A 54 6.90 14.55 -10.03
C ALA A 54 6.93 14.80 -11.56
N LEU A 55 7.21 16.03 -12.00
CA LEU A 55 7.39 16.36 -13.43
C LEU A 55 8.53 15.55 -14.06
N THR A 56 9.60 15.32 -13.32
CA THR A 56 10.74 14.51 -13.80
C THR A 56 10.29 13.06 -14.00
N GLU A 57 9.51 12.50 -13.07
CA GLU A 57 8.99 11.13 -13.19
C GLU A 57 7.99 10.99 -14.36
N VAL A 58 7.14 11.98 -14.58
CA VAL A 58 6.24 12.02 -15.76
C VAL A 58 7.03 12.05 -17.06
N ARG A 59 8.16 12.79 -17.12
CA ARG A 59 9.04 12.81 -18.31
C ARG A 59 9.74 11.48 -18.53
N LYS A 60 10.18 10.80 -17.47
CA LYS A 60 10.81 9.47 -17.56
C LYS A 60 9.80 8.38 -17.94
N ASN A 61 8.57 8.49 -17.44
CA ASN A 61 7.49 7.56 -17.72
C ASN A 61 6.27 8.31 -18.27
N PRO A 62 6.18 8.51 -19.59
CA PRO A 62 5.06 9.24 -20.22
C PRO A 62 3.68 8.58 -20.02
N ALA A 63 3.63 7.31 -19.60
CA ALA A 63 2.38 6.65 -19.28
C ALA A 63 1.68 7.31 -18.06
N LEU A 64 2.45 7.90 -17.14
CA LEU A 64 1.91 8.65 -16.00
C LEU A 64 1.08 9.85 -16.43
N ALA A 65 1.47 10.52 -17.53
CA ALA A 65 0.72 11.67 -18.05
C ALA A 65 -0.70 11.32 -18.54
N ARG A 66 -0.96 10.03 -18.79
CA ARG A 66 -2.26 9.53 -19.27
C ARG A 66 -3.11 8.92 -18.17
N CYS A 67 -2.60 8.87 -16.96
CA CYS A 67 -3.32 8.36 -15.80
C CYS A 67 -4.39 9.36 -15.33
N ASP A 68 -5.32 8.84 -14.55
CA ASP A 68 -6.32 9.65 -13.85
C ASP A 68 -5.63 10.66 -12.93
N GLN A 69 -6.04 11.92 -13.02
CA GLN A 69 -5.41 13.02 -12.29
C GLN A 69 -5.58 12.91 -10.78
N HIS A 70 -6.76 12.47 -10.32
CA HIS A 70 -7.03 12.31 -8.90
C HIS A 70 -6.12 11.22 -8.29
N SER A 71 -5.98 10.08 -8.98
CA SER A 71 -5.08 9.01 -8.52
C SER A 71 -3.62 9.45 -8.53
N PHE A 72 -3.19 10.24 -9.53
CA PHE A 72 -1.84 10.81 -9.58
C PHE A 72 -1.58 11.73 -8.40
N MET A 73 -2.49 12.68 -8.15
CA MET A 73 -2.37 13.61 -7.04
C MET A 73 -2.44 12.89 -5.69
N GLY A 74 -3.32 11.92 -5.53
CA GLY A 74 -3.39 11.09 -4.31
C GLY A 74 -2.10 10.35 -4.05
N ALA A 75 -1.53 9.67 -5.04
CA ALA A 75 -0.25 8.99 -4.91
C ALA A 75 0.91 9.95 -4.61
N LEU A 76 0.90 11.15 -5.20
CA LEU A 76 1.89 12.19 -4.94
C LEU A 76 1.74 12.76 -3.52
N MET A 77 0.51 12.94 -3.03
CA MET A 77 0.24 13.38 -1.66
C MET A 77 0.69 12.33 -0.64
N THR A 78 0.50 11.05 -0.92
CA THR A 78 1.04 9.96 -0.10
C THR A 78 2.57 10.04 -0.02
N CYS A 79 3.26 10.27 -1.14
CA CYS A 79 4.70 10.53 -1.14
C CYS A 79 5.07 11.72 -0.25
N ALA A 80 4.28 12.80 -0.35
CA ALA A 80 4.47 14.02 0.42
C ALA A 80 4.39 13.78 1.93
N GLN A 81 3.30 13.17 2.39
CA GLN A 81 3.03 12.87 3.80
C GLN A 81 4.12 11.98 4.41
N LEU A 82 4.56 10.98 3.67
CA LEU A 82 5.64 10.10 4.09
C LEU A 82 7.02 10.77 4.01
N GLY A 83 7.13 11.95 3.39
CA GLY A 83 8.40 12.61 3.12
C GLY A 83 9.31 11.76 2.24
N LEU A 84 8.74 10.98 1.30
CA LEU A 84 9.46 10.15 0.35
C LEU A 84 9.39 10.78 -1.04
N GLU A 85 10.53 10.95 -1.69
CA GLU A 85 10.57 11.43 -3.07
C GLU A 85 10.34 10.26 -4.03
N PRO A 86 9.36 10.36 -4.96
CA PRO A 86 9.14 9.32 -5.95
C PRO A 86 10.27 9.31 -6.99
N GLY A 87 10.67 8.12 -7.40
CA GLY A 87 11.79 7.93 -8.32
C GLY A 87 13.13 8.25 -7.68
N GLY A 88 14.08 8.70 -8.49
CA GLY A 88 15.41 9.08 -8.03
C GLY A 88 16.32 7.89 -7.67
N PRO A 89 17.60 8.17 -7.38
CA PRO A 89 18.64 7.13 -7.19
C PRO A 89 18.50 6.39 -5.87
N LEU A 90 17.78 6.95 -4.90
CA LEU A 90 17.60 6.32 -3.59
C LEU A 90 16.59 5.18 -3.61
N GLY A 91 15.63 5.20 -4.57
CA GLY A 91 14.62 4.16 -4.70
C GLY A 91 13.69 4.06 -3.48
N HIS A 92 13.34 5.21 -2.88
CA HIS A 92 12.48 5.25 -1.71
C HIS A 92 11.01 5.02 -2.05
N ALA A 93 10.54 5.57 -3.16
CA ALA A 93 9.16 5.42 -3.63
C ALA A 93 9.10 5.41 -5.17
N TYR A 94 8.00 4.90 -5.70
CA TYR A 94 7.75 4.82 -7.14
C TYR A 94 6.29 5.15 -7.43
N LEU A 95 6.03 5.81 -8.56
CA LEU A 95 4.72 6.05 -9.12
C LEU A 95 4.57 5.14 -10.34
N ILE A 96 3.61 4.22 -10.30
CA ILE A 96 3.45 3.20 -11.33
C ILE A 96 2.04 3.28 -11.93
N PRO A 97 1.89 3.35 -13.27
CA PRO A 97 0.59 3.24 -13.91
C PRO A 97 -0.06 1.89 -13.64
N PHE A 98 -1.32 1.91 -13.27
CA PHE A 98 -2.12 0.75 -12.93
C PHE A 98 -3.44 0.78 -13.68
N GLU A 99 -3.72 -0.26 -14.46
CA GLU A 99 -4.99 -0.40 -15.15
C GLU A 99 -6.06 -0.92 -14.17
N ASN A 100 -6.96 -0.04 -13.75
CA ASN A 100 -8.13 -0.38 -12.96
C ASN A 100 -9.27 -0.77 -13.90
N ARG A 101 -9.40 -2.06 -14.18
CA ARG A 101 -10.43 -2.59 -15.09
C ARG A 101 -11.86 -2.38 -14.58
N ARG A 102 -12.06 -2.34 -13.25
CA ARG A 102 -13.38 -2.10 -12.65
C ARG A 102 -13.85 -0.67 -12.89
N ALA A 103 -12.93 0.29 -12.76
CA ALA A 103 -13.21 1.70 -13.00
C ALA A 103 -13.00 2.11 -14.48
N ASN A 104 -12.55 1.20 -15.35
CA ASN A 104 -12.22 1.43 -16.76
C ASN A 104 -11.32 2.67 -16.97
N ARG A 105 -10.30 2.79 -16.12
CA ARG A 105 -9.32 3.89 -16.19
C ARG A 105 -7.93 3.43 -15.74
N THR A 106 -6.90 4.17 -16.17
CA THR A 106 -5.55 3.97 -15.70
C THR A 106 -5.29 4.90 -14.52
N GLU A 107 -4.98 4.34 -13.37
CA GLU A 107 -4.68 5.03 -12.12
C GLU A 107 -3.18 5.03 -11.86
N VAL A 108 -2.73 5.86 -10.92
CA VAL A 108 -1.37 5.81 -10.41
C VAL A 108 -1.36 5.11 -9.06
N GLN A 109 -0.49 4.13 -8.91
CA GLN A 109 -0.21 3.50 -7.64
C GLN A 109 1.10 4.02 -7.05
N PHE A 110 1.06 4.29 -5.75
CA PHE A 110 2.23 4.52 -4.93
C PHE A 110 2.82 3.18 -4.51
N ILE A 111 4.13 3.00 -4.73
CA ILE A 111 4.88 1.83 -4.28
C ILE A 111 6.06 2.32 -3.45
N VAL A 112 6.14 1.84 -2.21
CA VAL A 112 7.30 2.12 -1.37
C VAL A 112 8.40 1.10 -1.65
N GLY A 113 9.62 1.58 -1.91
CA GLY A 113 10.80 0.72 -2.01
C GLY A 113 11.26 0.24 -0.64
N TYR A 114 11.95 -0.92 -0.55
CA TYR A 114 12.44 -1.42 0.73
C TYR A 114 13.38 -0.43 1.44
N ARG A 115 14.13 0.37 0.68
CA ARG A 115 14.96 1.46 1.23
C ARG A 115 14.12 2.58 1.84
N GLY A 116 12.97 2.89 1.22
CA GLY A 116 12.01 3.85 1.77
C GLY A 116 11.38 3.33 3.06
N MET A 117 11.02 2.04 3.12
CA MET A 117 10.54 1.40 4.34
C MET A 117 11.57 1.48 5.49
N ILE A 118 12.84 1.20 5.19
CA ILE A 118 13.94 1.30 6.17
C ILE A 118 14.13 2.76 6.63
N ASP A 119 14.03 3.73 5.73
CA ASP A 119 14.17 5.14 6.07
C ASP A 119 13.02 5.60 6.99
N LEU A 120 11.77 5.25 6.67
CA LEU A 120 10.61 5.52 7.53
C LEU A 120 10.75 4.85 8.90
N ALA A 121 11.21 3.60 8.94
CA ALA A 121 11.43 2.88 10.19
C ALA A 121 12.48 3.56 11.07
N ARG A 122 13.57 4.05 10.50
CA ARG A 122 14.61 4.79 11.23
C ARG A 122 14.10 6.12 11.79
N ARG A 123 13.18 6.78 11.09
CA ARG A 123 12.55 8.03 11.54
C ARG A 123 11.70 7.86 12.79
N SER A 124 11.17 6.64 13.06
CA SER A 124 10.44 6.35 14.32
C SER A 124 11.28 6.57 15.57
N GLY A 125 12.60 6.60 15.42
CA GLY A 125 13.53 6.81 16.52
C GLY A 125 13.74 5.59 17.42
N GLN A 126 13.02 4.50 17.25
CA GLN A 126 13.14 3.28 18.05
C GLN A 126 14.08 2.25 17.45
N ILE A 127 14.32 2.30 16.16
CA ILE A 127 15.13 1.35 15.43
C ILE A 127 16.54 1.91 15.23
N ALA A 128 17.55 1.20 15.73
CA ALA A 128 18.94 1.56 15.60
C ALA A 128 19.49 1.17 14.21
N SER A 129 19.19 -0.05 13.75
CA SER A 129 19.58 -0.52 12.42
C SER A 129 18.62 -1.57 11.88
N ILE A 130 18.46 -1.60 10.56
CA ILE A 130 17.83 -2.69 9.82
C ILE A 130 18.74 -3.06 8.67
N GLU A 131 18.96 -4.35 8.48
CA GLU A 131 19.64 -4.91 7.33
C GLU A 131 18.93 -6.17 6.83
N ALA A 132 19.05 -6.44 5.54
CA ALA A 132 18.58 -7.67 4.94
C ALA A 132 19.68 -8.26 4.05
N ARG A 133 19.79 -9.57 4.04
CA ARG A 133 20.83 -10.30 3.33
C ARG A 133 20.26 -11.52 2.62
N PRO A 134 20.75 -11.81 1.41
CA PRO A 134 20.52 -13.08 0.74
C PRO A 134 21.49 -14.13 1.24
N VAL A 135 21.04 -15.37 1.27
CA VAL A 135 21.83 -16.56 1.57
C VAL A 135 21.82 -17.46 0.36
N TYR A 136 22.99 -17.80 -0.14
CA TYR A 136 23.17 -18.61 -1.34
C TYR A 136 23.62 -20.04 -1.03
N GLU A 137 23.57 -20.90 -2.02
CA GLU A 137 24.22 -22.21 -1.96
C GLU A 137 25.72 -22.05 -1.67
N GLY A 138 26.28 -22.84 -0.74
CA GLY A 138 27.67 -22.74 -0.30
C GLY A 138 27.86 -21.88 0.96
N ASP A 139 26.96 -20.94 1.25
CA ASP A 139 27.02 -20.18 2.50
C ASP A 139 26.73 -21.09 3.71
N THR A 140 27.46 -20.89 4.81
CA THR A 140 27.11 -21.49 6.11
C THR A 140 26.00 -20.65 6.73
N PHE A 141 24.84 -21.27 6.95
CA PHE A 141 23.66 -20.59 7.48
C PHE A 141 22.96 -21.46 8.53
N GLU A 142 22.90 -20.95 9.75
CA GLU A 142 22.32 -21.61 10.90
C GLU A 142 21.31 -20.70 11.57
N VAL A 143 20.11 -21.20 11.84
CA VAL A 143 19.03 -20.47 12.50
C VAL A 143 18.42 -21.33 13.57
N THR A 144 18.34 -20.79 14.79
CA THR A 144 17.62 -21.37 15.91
C THR A 144 16.50 -20.41 16.29
N LEU A 145 15.29 -20.92 16.45
CA LEU A 145 14.13 -20.16 16.90
C LEU A 145 13.69 -20.68 18.29
N GLY A 146 12.93 -19.88 18.99
CA GLY A 146 12.46 -20.18 20.34
C GLY A 146 12.92 -19.14 21.34
N LEU A 147 13.09 -19.54 22.61
CA LEU A 147 13.50 -18.62 23.67
C LEU A 147 14.93 -18.07 23.46
N ASP A 148 15.84 -18.92 23.00
CA ASP A 148 17.22 -18.56 22.68
C ASP A 148 17.43 -18.48 21.18
N SER A 149 16.72 -17.53 20.55
CA SER A 149 16.78 -17.35 19.11
C SER A 149 18.14 -16.83 18.66
N ASN A 150 18.72 -17.46 17.64
CA ASN A 150 20.03 -17.10 17.10
C ASN A 150 20.06 -17.23 15.58
N LEU A 151 20.83 -16.36 14.92
CA LEU A 151 21.07 -16.38 13.49
C LEU A 151 22.57 -16.19 13.24
N ARG A 152 23.17 -17.15 12.54
CA ARG A 152 24.57 -17.10 12.09
C ARG A 152 24.62 -17.27 10.59
N HIS A 153 25.31 -16.35 9.91
CA HIS A 153 25.54 -16.41 8.47
C HIS A 153 27.00 -16.11 8.17
N VAL A 154 27.68 -17.06 7.52
CA VAL A 154 29.04 -16.89 7.00
C VAL A 154 28.97 -17.08 5.49
N PRO A 155 29.04 -15.96 4.74
CA PRO A 155 28.98 -16.01 3.28
C PRO A 155 30.25 -16.62 2.69
N ASP A 156 30.11 -17.46 1.68
CA ASP A 156 31.21 -17.91 0.82
C ASP A 156 31.36 -16.91 -0.34
N PHE A 157 32.25 -15.94 -0.18
CA PHE A 157 32.50 -14.91 -1.19
C PHE A 157 33.28 -15.42 -2.40
N ASP A 158 33.96 -16.55 -2.30
CA ASP A 158 34.74 -17.14 -3.38
C ASP A 158 33.90 -18.05 -4.28
N ASN A 159 32.65 -18.33 -3.90
CA ASN A 159 31.73 -19.14 -4.68
C ASN A 159 31.33 -18.46 -6.01
N PRO A 160 31.72 -19.01 -7.17
CA PRO A 160 31.45 -18.41 -8.49
C PRO A 160 29.94 -18.37 -8.84
N ASN A 161 29.13 -19.18 -8.15
CA ASN A 161 27.67 -19.21 -8.33
C ASN A 161 26.94 -18.23 -7.42
N ARG A 162 27.67 -17.50 -6.57
CA ARG A 162 27.08 -16.50 -5.72
C ARG A 162 26.40 -15.41 -6.56
N SER A 163 25.28 -14.90 -6.07
CA SER A 163 24.43 -13.89 -6.73
C SER A 163 23.63 -14.39 -7.94
N GLN A 164 23.68 -15.68 -8.28
CA GLN A 164 22.77 -16.26 -9.26
C GLN A 164 21.39 -16.43 -8.62
N PRO A 165 20.30 -15.93 -9.26
CA PRO A 165 18.95 -15.99 -8.65
C PRO A 165 18.46 -17.38 -8.33
N ASP A 166 18.85 -18.40 -9.09
CA ASP A 166 18.50 -19.82 -8.89
C ASP A 166 19.25 -20.45 -7.71
N LYS A 167 20.36 -19.87 -7.28
CA LYS A 167 21.18 -20.33 -6.15
C LYS A 167 20.81 -19.69 -4.81
N LEU A 168 19.87 -18.75 -4.80
CA LEU A 168 19.34 -18.17 -3.57
C LEU A 168 18.52 -19.19 -2.79
N ARG A 169 18.88 -19.47 -1.54
CA ARG A 169 18.23 -20.43 -0.65
C ARG A 169 17.29 -19.76 0.35
N PHE A 170 17.80 -18.71 1.01
CA PHE A 170 17.06 -17.96 2.01
C PHE A 170 17.31 -16.46 1.82
N VAL A 171 16.42 -15.65 2.36
CA VAL A 171 16.69 -14.27 2.71
C VAL A 171 16.35 -14.06 4.17
N TYR A 172 17.07 -13.17 4.82
CA TYR A 172 16.74 -12.78 6.19
C TYR A 172 16.85 -11.26 6.35
N ALA A 173 16.13 -10.75 7.33
CA ALA A 173 16.25 -9.38 7.79
C ALA A 173 16.45 -9.34 9.31
N VAL A 174 17.27 -8.42 9.77
CA VAL A 174 17.56 -8.21 11.19
C VAL A 174 17.34 -6.75 11.53
N ALA A 175 16.62 -6.49 12.60
CA ALA A 175 16.46 -5.17 13.19
C ALA A 175 17.07 -5.14 14.60
N LYS A 176 17.86 -4.11 14.88
CA LYS A 176 18.35 -3.80 16.21
C LYS A 176 17.59 -2.59 16.73
N LEU A 177 17.00 -2.74 17.91
CA LEU A 177 16.25 -1.67 18.58
C LEU A 177 17.19 -0.87 19.49
N LYS A 178 16.79 0.34 19.82
CA LYS A 178 17.60 1.22 20.68
C LYS A 178 17.64 0.78 22.15
N ASP A 179 16.65 0.00 22.59
CA ASP A 179 16.61 -0.64 23.91
C ASP A 179 17.51 -1.88 24.02
N GLY A 180 18.20 -2.25 22.92
CA GLY A 180 19.05 -3.42 22.83
C GLY A 180 18.34 -4.67 22.31
N GLY A 181 17.02 -4.62 22.08
CA GLY A 181 16.27 -5.73 21.51
C GLY A 181 16.73 -6.05 20.09
N ILE A 182 16.68 -7.32 19.71
CA ILE A 182 16.99 -7.80 18.36
C ILE A 182 15.80 -8.60 17.88
N GLN A 183 15.31 -8.24 16.69
CA GLN A 183 14.29 -8.98 15.98
C GLN A 183 14.84 -9.39 14.61
N PHE A 184 14.56 -10.62 14.20
CA PHE A 184 14.90 -11.07 12.87
C PHE A 184 13.82 -11.96 12.28
N ASP A 185 13.82 -12.05 10.97
CA ASP A 185 12.92 -12.92 10.22
C ASP A 185 13.66 -13.56 9.06
N VAL A 186 13.31 -14.78 8.72
CA VAL A 186 13.97 -15.59 7.70
C VAL A 186 12.92 -16.19 6.77
N MET A 187 13.11 -16.03 5.47
CA MET A 187 12.28 -16.66 4.45
C MET A 187 13.08 -17.61 3.58
N SER A 188 12.56 -18.79 3.39
CA SER A 188 13.06 -19.75 2.41
C SER A 188 12.73 -19.32 0.98
N ARG A 189 13.47 -19.82 0.01
CA ARG A 189 13.17 -19.66 -1.41
C ARG A 189 11.72 -20.03 -1.74
N ARG A 190 11.21 -21.10 -1.16
CA ARG A 190 9.84 -21.57 -1.36
C ARG A 190 8.81 -20.56 -0.91
N GLU A 191 8.99 -19.93 0.25
CA GLU A 191 8.09 -18.89 0.75
C GLU A 191 8.12 -17.63 -0.13
N ILE A 192 9.32 -17.26 -0.61
CA ILE A 192 9.48 -16.12 -1.52
C ILE A 192 8.74 -16.37 -2.84
N GLU A 193 8.88 -17.57 -3.41
CA GLU A 193 8.17 -17.94 -4.64
C GLU A 193 6.64 -18.02 -4.44
N ALA A 194 6.18 -18.41 -3.25
CA ALA A 194 4.75 -18.36 -2.91
C ALA A 194 4.21 -16.91 -2.90
N VAL A 195 4.97 -15.96 -2.35
CA VAL A 195 4.61 -14.53 -2.40
C VAL A 195 4.64 -14.02 -3.84
N ARG A 196 5.68 -14.37 -4.60
CA ARG A 196 5.78 -14.03 -6.03
C ARG A 196 4.59 -14.50 -6.83
N ALA A 197 4.12 -15.73 -6.58
CA ALA A 197 2.99 -16.31 -7.27
C ALA A 197 1.65 -15.57 -7.02
N GLN A 198 1.52 -14.92 -5.86
CA GLN A 198 0.36 -14.10 -5.52
C GLN A 198 0.45 -12.67 -6.10
N SER A 199 1.66 -12.23 -6.46
CA SER A 199 1.87 -10.89 -7.01
C SER A 199 1.30 -10.80 -8.43
N ARG A 200 0.57 -9.71 -8.73
CA ARG A 200 0.09 -9.41 -10.09
C ARG A 200 1.22 -9.39 -11.12
N ALA A 201 2.40 -8.93 -10.73
CA ALA A 201 3.59 -8.82 -11.57
C ALA A 201 4.57 -10.00 -11.37
N GLY A 202 4.14 -11.10 -10.80
CA GLY A 202 5.02 -12.22 -10.44
C GLY A 202 5.82 -12.81 -11.59
N ASN A 203 5.28 -12.74 -12.82
CA ASN A 203 5.94 -13.21 -14.03
C ASN A 203 6.46 -12.08 -14.93
N SER A 204 6.53 -10.86 -14.43
CA SER A 204 6.98 -9.67 -15.17
C SER A 204 7.66 -8.66 -14.25
N GLY A 205 8.21 -7.59 -14.81
CA GLY A 205 8.77 -6.49 -14.02
C GLY A 205 9.86 -6.91 -13.03
N PRO A 206 9.89 -6.31 -11.82
CA PRO A 206 10.98 -6.48 -10.86
C PRO A 206 11.16 -7.92 -10.35
N TRP A 207 10.10 -8.72 -10.29
CA TRP A 207 10.21 -10.14 -9.91
C TRP A 207 11.04 -10.97 -10.90
N VAL A 208 11.13 -10.53 -12.16
CA VAL A 208 11.96 -11.18 -13.19
C VAL A 208 13.33 -10.52 -13.28
N THR A 209 13.38 -9.18 -13.29
CA THR A 209 14.61 -8.43 -13.54
C THR A 209 15.47 -8.22 -12.30
N HIS A 210 14.88 -8.21 -11.09
CA HIS A 210 15.52 -7.89 -9.82
C HIS A 210 15.02 -8.81 -8.70
N PHE A 211 15.05 -10.12 -8.94
CA PHE A 211 14.51 -11.12 -8.02
C PHE A 211 15.03 -10.99 -6.59
N GLU A 212 16.35 -10.83 -6.42
CA GLU A 212 16.98 -10.65 -5.11
C GLU A 212 16.42 -9.44 -4.37
N ALA A 213 16.31 -8.29 -5.04
CA ALA A 213 15.77 -7.07 -4.43
C ALA A 213 14.31 -7.24 -3.99
N MET A 214 13.50 -7.98 -4.76
CA MET A 214 12.13 -8.31 -4.39
C MET A 214 12.08 -9.29 -3.21
N ALA A 215 12.94 -10.28 -3.17
CA ALA A 215 13.07 -11.20 -2.05
C ALA A 215 13.45 -10.47 -0.75
N LEU A 216 14.44 -9.56 -0.82
CA LEU A 216 14.85 -8.72 0.31
C LEU A 216 13.71 -7.78 0.76
N LYS A 217 12.99 -7.16 -0.18
CA LYS A 217 11.80 -6.36 0.12
C LYS A 217 10.76 -7.17 0.90
N THR A 218 10.53 -8.40 0.48
CA THR A 218 9.51 -9.28 1.07
C THR A 218 9.84 -9.62 2.54
N VAL A 219 11.07 -10.00 2.83
CA VAL A 219 11.46 -10.33 4.21
C VAL A 219 11.50 -9.10 5.11
N VAL A 220 11.94 -7.94 4.60
CA VAL A 220 11.91 -6.66 5.36
C VAL A 220 10.46 -6.30 5.71
N ARG A 221 9.53 -6.39 4.75
CA ARG A 221 8.11 -6.12 4.99
C ARG A 221 7.52 -7.07 6.03
N ARG A 222 7.88 -8.36 5.98
CA ARG A 222 7.42 -9.35 6.98
C ARG A 222 7.96 -9.05 8.36
N LEU A 223 9.24 -8.65 8.48
CA LEU A 223 9.86 -8.26 9.74
C LEU A 223 9.16 -7.07 10.40
N PHE A 224 8.66 -6.10 9.62
CA PHE A 224 7.98 -4.92 10.18
C PHE A 224 6.72 -5.25 10.98
N LYS A 225 6.11 -6.42 10.80
CA LYS A 225 4.96 -6.88 11.60
C LYS A 225 5.33 -7.10 13.08
N TRP A 226 6.61 -7.23 13.39
CA TRP A 226 7.15 -7.48 14.73
C TRP A 226 7.87 -6.27 15.34
N LEU A 227 7.96 -5.18 14.60
CA LEU A 227 8.70 -3.99 15.03
C LEU A 227 7.77 -2.88 15.49
N PRO A 228 8.22 -2.03 16.42
CA PRO A 228 7.53 -0.79 16.77
C PRO A 228 7.62 0.17 15.58
N ILE A 229 6.59 0.21 14.76
CA ILE A 229 6.51 1.06 13.56
C ILE A 229 5.54 2.23 13.78
N SER A 230 5.77 3.33 13.06
CA SER A 230 4.85 4.46 13.06
C SER A 230 3.61 4.17 12.19
N VAL A 231 2.54 4.93 12.41
CA VAL A 231 1.28 4.81 11.64
C VAL A 231 1.55 5.07 10.15
N GLU A 232 2.43 6.01 9.84
CA GLU A 232 2.81 6.34 8.47
C GLU A 232 3.51 5.16 7.77
N LEU A 233 4.40 4.47 8.48
CA LEU A 233 5.05 3.28 7.92
C LEU A 233 4.04 2.14 7.74
N ALA A 234 3.12 1.95 8.68
CA ALA A 234 2.06 0.94 8.54
C ALA A 234 1.19 1.22 7.30
N ALA A 235 0.75 2.46 7.10
CA ALA A 235 -0.01 2.88 5.93
C ALA A 235 0.77 2.70 4.61
N ALA A 236 2.08 3.00 4.62
CA ALA A 236 2.93 2.79 3.45
C ALA A 236 3.07 1.31 3.07
N ILE A 237 3.19 0.43 4.07
CA ILE A 237 3.25 -1.03 3.87
C ILE A 237 1.93 -1.55 3.31
N GLU A 238 0.80 -1.12 3.86
CA GLU A 238 -0.53 -1.50 3.37
C GLU A 238 -0.75 -1.07 1.91
N ALA A 239 -0.41 0.17 1.57
CA ALA A 239 -0.49 0.67 0.20
C ALA A 239 0.36 -0.18 -0.76
N ASP A 240 1.58 -0.58 -0.34
CA ASP A 240 2.46 -1.44 -1.12
C ASP A 240 1.90 -2.87 -1.29
N GLU A 241 1.31 -3.45 -0.23
CA GLU A 241 0.67 -4.77 -0.30
C GLU A 241 -0.52 -4.75 -1.28
N ARG A 242 -1.36 -3.72 -1.24
CA ARG A 242 -2.47 -3.54 -2.20
C ARG A 242 -1.97 -3.44 -3.64
N ALA A 243 -0.90 -2.67 -3.87
CA ALA A 243 -0.29 -2.55 -5.19
C ALA A 243 0.26 -3.90 -5.70
N GLU A 244 0.92 -4.67 -4.84
CA GLU A 244 1.48 -5.98 -5.20
C GLU A 244 0.40 -6.99 -5.58
N LEU A 245 -0.73 -6.98 -4.87
CA LEU A 245 -1.90 -7.80 -5.17
C LEU A 245 -2.71 -7.29 -6.38
N GLY A 246 -2.36 -6.14 -6.93
CA GLY A 246 -3.09 -5.51 -8.05
C GLY A 246 -4.46 -4.98 -7.63
N LEU A 247 -4.59 -4.56 -6.38
CA LEU A 247 -5.78 -3.91 -5.85
C LEU A 247 -5.67 -2.39 -5.96
N PRO A 248 -6.78 -1.66 -6.17
CA PRO A 248 -6.78 -0.20 -6.11
C PRO A 248 -6.27 0.29 -4.75
N GLN A 249 -5.60 1.43 -4.74
CA GLN A 249 -5.19 2.09 -3.50
C GLN A 249 -6.22 3.16 -3.13
N ASP A 250 -6.63 3.17 -1.86
CA ASP A 250 -7.46 4.24 -1.31
C ASP A 250 -6.49 5.31 -0.81
N ASN A 251 -6.36 6.38 -1.60
CA ASN A 251 -5.50 7.49 -1.22
C ASN A 251 -6.29 8.43 -0.28
N PRO A 252 -5.86 8.59 0.99
CA PRO A 252 -6.65 9.31 1.99
C PRO A 252 -6.77 10.82 1.73
N LEU A 253 -5.87 11.39 0.96
CA LEU A 253 -5.93 12.80 0.56
C LEU A 253 -5.88 12.91 -0.96
N VAL A 254 -6.94 13.46 -1.52
CA VAL A 254 -7.03 13.78 -2.93
C VAL A 254 -7.25 15.29 -3.06
N ILE A 255 -6.48 15.94 -3.92
CA ILE A 255 -6.73 17.35 -4.27
C ILE A 255 -7.62 17.36 -5.50
N ASP A 256 -8.76 18.00 -5.42
CA ASP A 256 -9.61 18.25 -6.58
C ASP A 256 -8.87 19.13 -7.59
N ALA A 257 -8.81 18.65 -8.83
CA ALA A 257 -8.05 19.32 -9.88
C ALA A 257 -8.68 20.62 -10.37
N GLU A 258 -10.01 20.80 -10.18
CA GLU A 258 -10.76 21.96 -10.62
C GLU A 258 -10.82 23.04 -9.51
N THR A 259 -11.10 22.64 -8.28
CA THR A 259 -11.26 23.54 -7.15
C THR A 259 -9.94 23.77 -6.41
N GLY A 260 -9.02 22.83 -6.45
CA GLY A 260 -7.79 22.83 -5.66
C GLY A 260 -8.01 22.52 -4.19
N GLU A 261 -9.19 22.03 -3.81
CA GLU A 261 -9.51 21.70 -2.41
C GLU A 261 -9.10 20.26 -2.08
N ILE A 262 -8.76 20.02 -0.80
CA ILE A 262 -8.50 18.69 -0.30
C ILE A 262 -9.84 17.99 -0.10
N LEU A 263 -10.07 16.92 -0.84
CA LEU A 263 -11.21 16.03 -0.65
C LEU A 263 -10.85 14.98 0.40
N GLU A 264 -11.53 15.02 1.53
CA GLU A 264 -11.45 13.92 2.49
C GLU A 264 -12.19 12.70 1.93
N PRO A 265 -11.68 11.47 2.13
CA PRO A 265 -12.37 10.28 1.67
C PRO A 265 -13.73 10.20 2.36
N GLN A 266 -14.79 10.14 1.57
CA GLN A 266 -16.09 9.78 2.09
C GLN A 266 -15.96 8.37 2.68
N GLN A 267 -16.15 8.26 4.00
CA GLN A 267 -16.28 6.95 4.64
C GLN A 267 -17.35 6.17 3.87
N PRO A 268 -17.12 4.88 3.55
CA PRO A 268 -18.17 4.05 2.99
C PRO A 268 -19.39 4.18 3.92
N GLN A 269 -20.48 4.72 3.41
CA GLN A 269 -21.74 4.68 4.13
C GLN A 269 -22.04 3.19 4.31
N GLU A 270 -22.02 2.74 5.56
CA GLU A 270 -22.58 1.42 5.89
C GLU A 270 -23.99 1.39 5.29
N PRO A 271 -24.37 0.30 4.59
CA PRO A 271 -25.71 0.18 4.07
C PRO A 271 -26.66 0.36 5.26
N GLN A 272 -27.48 1.40 5.22
CA GLN A 272 -28.53 1.59 6.18
C GLN A 272 -29.38 0.34 6.12
N HIS A 273 -29.35 -0.45 7.16
CA HIS A 273 -30.26 -1.53 7.40
C HIS A 273 -31.65 -0.89 7.41
N ASP A 274 -32.43 -1.10 6.37
CA ASP A 274 -33.82 -0.74 6.33
C ASP A 274 -34.48 -1.32 7.59
N ALA A 275 -35.01 -0.43 8.41
CA ALA A 275 -35.70 -0.77 9.61
C ALA A 275 -36.86 -1.72 9.26
N GLU A 276 -36.80 -2.95 9.77
CA GLU A 276 -37.94 -3.85 9.75
C GLU A 276 -39.14 -3.17 10.44
N PRO A 277 -40.36 -3.32 9.89
CA PRO A 277 -41.54 -2.76 10.51
C PRO A 277 -41.83 -3.43 11.85
N GLN A 278 -41.94 -2.61 12.90
CA GLN A 278 -42.34 -3.03 14.22
C GLN A 278 -43.75 -3.66 14.13
N SER A 279 -43.84 -4.96 14.33
CA SER A 279 -45.10 -5.63 14.61
C SER A 279 -45.45 -5.44 16.09
N GLU A 280 -46.46 -4.63 16.35
CA GLU A 280 -47.19 -4.62 17.60
C GLU A 280 -47.76 -6.01 17.91
N GLY A 281 -47.51 -6.50 19.12
CA GLY A 281 -48.10 -7.74 19.59
C GLY A 281 -47.56 -8.11 20.95
N ALA A 282 -48.12 -7.53 21.99
CA ALA A 282 -48.02 -8.09 23.35
C ALA A 282 -48.76 -9.42 23.41
N PRO A 283 -48.24 -10.39 24.14
CA PRO A 283 -49.07 -11.05 25.13
C PRO A 283 -48.38 -11.31 26.49
N SER A 284 -49.13 -10.91 27.51
CA SER A 284 -49.46 -11.61 28.75
C SER A 284 -48.39 -12.44 29.47
N ASP A 285 -48.19 -12.00 30.72
CA ASP A 285 -47.84 -12.77 31.89
C ASP A 285 -48.41 -14.20 31.85
N ASP A 286 -47.53 -15.19 31.91
CA ASP A 286 -47.71 -16.44 32.65
C ASP A 286 -46.50 -17.36 32.34
N LEU A 287 -45.50 -17.37 33.20
CA LEU A 287 -44.54 -18.47 33.34
C LEU A 287 -43.44 -18.13 34.36
N LEU A 288 -43.88 -17.62 35.52
CA LEU A 288 -43.08 -17.60 36.75
C LEU A 288 -43.75 -18.52 37.78
N ALA A 289 -43.60 -19.81 37.58
CA ALA A 289 -43.81 -20.80 38.65
C ALA A 289 -43.38 -22.16 38.11
N LEU A 290 -42.17 -22.56 38.38
CA LEU A 290 -41.74 -23.96 38.50
C LEU A 290 -40.21 -24.05 38.37
N VAL A 291 -39.52 -23.74 39.45
CA VAL A 291 -38.28 -24.44 39.87
C VAL A 291 -37.98 -23.98 41.30
N ASP A 292 -38.69 -24.59 42.22
CA ASP A 292 -38.16 -24.81 43.57
C ASP A 292 -38.31 -26.31 43.86
N SER A 293 -37.36 -26.82 44.58
CA SER A 293 -37.16 -28.18 45.06
C SER A 293 -36.42 -29.15 44.13
N GLU A 294 -35.15 -29.43 44.43
CA GLU A 294 -34.77 -30.56 45.28
C GLU A 294 -33.31 -30.50 45.70
N ASP A 295 -33.14 -30.44 46.99
CA ASP A 295 -31.95 -30.78 47.76
C ASP A 295 -31.60 -32.27 47.62
N GLY A 296 -30.30 -32.58 47.82
CA GLY A 296 -29.85 -33.96 48.08
C GLY A 296 -28.37 -34.13 47.85
N GLU A 297 -27.52 -33.77 48.85
CA GLU A 297 -26.73 -34.69 49.67
C GLU A 297 -26.08 -35.88 48.90
N ALA A 298 -24.77 -36.09 48.87
CA ALA A 298 -23.82 -36.48 49.90
C ALA A 298 -22.50 -36.92 49.27
N THR A 299 -21.45 -36.53 49.89
CA THR A 299 -20.09 -37.16 49.92
C THR A 299 -20.13 -38.65 50.34
N PRO A 300 -19.08 -39.45 50.20
CA PRO A 300 -17.68 -39.15 50.63
C PRO A 300 -16.64 -39.15 49.53
#